data_c67041c7845b554015a4f15b12144bfb
#
_entry.id   c67041c7845b554015a4f15b12144bfb
#
_cell.length_a   1.000
_cell.length_b   1.000
_cell.length_c   1.000
_cell.angle_alpha   90.00
_cell.angle_beta   90.00
_cell.angle_gamma   90.00
#
_symmetry.space_group_name_H-M   'P 1'
#
loop_
_entity.id
_entity.type
_entity.pdbx_description
1 polymer ?
#
loop_
_entity_poly.entity_id
_entity_poly.type
_entity_poly.pdbx_seq_one_letter_code
_entity_poly.pdbx_strand_id
1 'polypeptide(L)'
;CNGICSLNPEEDRLTLSCVMDIDASGKILNHEICESVIRSDKRMSYSGVHAILTNTELTNGEDLASYLPYKPLLEHMYALSQLLRKRRYERGGIDFDFPETKIILDAQGHVTDIHPYERNEAHMLIEDFMLAANETVAEDFFWQQVPFVFRVHEKPDAEKFQQLSLAIENFGHFIRIRDDESIRPKEVQKLLDAIVGTPEEPIIKTMTLRSLKQARYSTECSGHFGLAAKYYCHFTSPIRRYPDLQIHRIIKEDLRGELDKRRLEHYKNLLPAVADRSSTLERRADEAERETDKLKECEWMRHHIDEEFDGVISGVTNYGIYVQLPNTVEGMCAVRLMDSDYYIFREDKYELVGERTGRSYRLGDHVRVRVLNADKLTRTIDFQLLRPEDSEA
;
A
#
# COMPACT_ATOMS: atom_id res chain seq x y z
N CYS A 1 -1.71 -5.31 -24.32
CA CYS A 1 -2.69 -4.76 -23.38
C CYS A 1 -3.40 -3.53 -23.94
N ASN A 2 -2.71 -2.58 -24.58
CA ASN A 2 -3.30 -1.32 -25.06
C ASN A 2 -4.26 -1.44 -26.25
N GLY A 3 -4.48 -2.63 -26.79
CA GLY A 3 -5.45 -2.92 -27.84
C GLY A 3 -6.79 -3.38 -27.26
N ILE A 4 -7.10 -4.65 -27.46
CA ILE A 4 -8.42 -5.27 -27.15
C ILE A 4 -8.81 -5.15 -25.67
N CYS A 5 -7.85 -5.21 -24.73
CA CYS A 5 -8.15 -5.22 -23.31
C CYS A 5 -8.23 -3.82 -22.67
N SER A 6 -7.78 -2.76 -23.33
CA SER A 6 -7.87 -1.40 -22.80
C SER A 6 -9.26 -0.82 -23.05
N LEU A 7 -9.81 -0.14 -22.04
CA LEU A 7 -11.09 0.57 -22.10
C LEU A 7 -10.88 1.94 -22.78
N ASN A 8 -10.51 1.91 -24.07
CA ASN A 8 -10.29 3.11 -24.85
C ASN A 8 -11.60 3.91 -24.99
N PRO A 9 -11.53 5.25 -25.02
CA PRO A 9 -12.70 6.09 -25.25
C PRO A 9 -13.34 5.78 -26.62
N GLU A 10 -14.67 5.90 -26.68
CA GLU A 10 -15.46 5.78 -27.89
C GLU A 10 -15.38 4.40 -28.59
N GLU A 11 -14.87 3.37 -27.91
CA GLU A 11 -14.77 2.02 -28.44
C GLU A 11 -15.55 1.03 -27.56
N ASP A 12 -16.30 0.13 -28.21
CA ASP A 12 -17.00 -0.95 -27.51
C ASP A 12 -16.01 -1.98 -26.99
N ARG A 13 -16.14 -2.34 -25.70
CA ARG A 13 -15.30 -3.33 -25.03
C ARG A 13 -16.13 -4.35 -24.29
N LEU A 14 -15.79 -5.62 -24.47
CA LEU A 14 -16.35 -6.71 -23.67
C LEU A 14 -15.79 -6.64 -22.25
N THR A 15 -16.68 -6.68 -21.30
CA THR A 15 -16.32 -6.61 -19.87
C THR A 15 -17.06 -7.66 -19.05
N LEU A 16 -16.51 -7.98 -17.89
CA LEU A 16 -17.23 -8.63 -16.81
C LEU A 16 -17.53 -7.55 -15.76
N SER A 17 -18.81 -7.30 -15.54
CA SER A 17 -19.28 -6.18 -14.71
C SER A 17 -19.91 -6.67 -13.42
N CYS A 18 -19.71 -5.93 -12.35
CA CYS A 18 -20.43 -6.06 -11.09
C CYS A 18 -21.26 -4.78 -10.89
N VAL A 19 -22.56 -4.87 -11.15
CA VAL A 19 -23.51 -3.77 -10.98
C VAL A 19 -24.05 -3.86 -9.56
N MET A 20 -24.10 -2.74 -8.83
CA MET A 20 -24.47 -2.70 -7.43
C MET A 20 -25.49 -1.61 -7.16
N ASP A 21 -26.60 -1.95 -6.50
CA ASP A 21 -27.53 -0.98 -5.94
C ASP A 21 -27.09 -0.62 -4.53
N ILE A 22 -26.73 0.65 -4.32
CA ILE A 22 -26.18 1.14 -3.06
C ILE A 22 -27.11 2.21 -2.49
N ASP A 23 -27.50 2.07 -1.21
CA ASP A 23 -28.35 3.03 -0.54
C ASP A 23 -27.59 4.27 -0.05
N ALA A 24 -28.33 5.27 0.45
CA ALA A 24 -27.77 6.52 0.96
C ALA A 24 -26.84 6.36 2.17
N SER A 25 -26.79 5.17 2.80
CA SER A 25 -25.84 4.83 3.86
C SER A 25 -24.58 4.16 3.32
N GLY A 26 -24.46 3.95 1.99
CA GLY A 26 -23.39 3.20 1.36
C GLY A 26 -23.50 1.69 1.51
N LYS A 27 -24.69 1.15 1.86
CA LYS A 27 -24.93 -0.31 1.95
C LYS A 27 -25.33 -0.84 0.58
N ILE A 28 -24.68 -1.90 0.16
CA ILE A 28 -25.06 -2.65 -1.05
C ILE A 28 -26.34 -3.43 -0.71
N LEU A 29 -27.43 -3.13 -1.46
CA LEU A 29 -28.74 -3.74 -1.28
C LEU A 29 -28.92 -4.94 -2.21
N ASN A 30 -28.41 -4.81 -3.44
CA ASN A 30 -28.48 -5.81 -4.46
C ASN A 30 -27.25 -5.71 -5.37
N HIS A 31 -26.92 -6.79 -6.07
CA HIS A 31 -25.87 -6.78 -7.09
C HIS A 31 -26.17 -7.77 -8.20
N GLU A 32 -25.59 -7.53 -9.35
CA GLU A 32 -25.60 -8.41 -10.50
C GLU A 32 -24.20 -8.51 -11.10
N ILE A 33 -23.74 -9.73 -11.31
CA ILE A 33 -22.46 -9.99 -12.01
C ILE A 33 -22.82 -10.50 -13.40
N CYS A 34 -22.37 -9.83 -14.46
CA CYS A 34 -22.76 -10.15 -15.82
C CYS A 34 -21.67 -9.91 -16.85
N GLU A 35 -21.72 -10.65 -17.95
CA GLU A 35 -20.97 -10.31 -19.17
C GLU A 35 -21.67 -9.12 -19.84
N SER A 36 -20.91 -8.09 -20.17
CA SER A 36 -21.45 -6.83 -20.69
C SER A 36 -20.57 -6.23 -21.78
N VAL A 37 -21.10 -5.22 -22.44
CA VAL A 37 -20.38 -4.36 -23.37
C VAL A 37 -20.41 -2.94 -22.82
N ILE A 38 -19.26 -2.32 -22.67
CA ILE A 38 -19.18 -0.92 -22.28
C ILE A 38 -18.50 -0.09 -23.37
N ARG A 39 -18.83 1.18 -23.40
CA ARG A 39 -18.18 2.19 -24.23
C ARG A 39 -17.82 3.35 -23.35
N SER A 40 -16.52 3.58 -23.13
CA SER A 40 -16.03 4.68 -22.28
C SER A 40 -16.19 6.00 -23.01
N ASP A 41 -16.74 7.01 -22.35
CA ASP A 41 -16.86 8.35 -22.93
C ASP A 41 -15.54 9.08 -22.92
N LYS A 42 -14.74 8.90 -21.85
CA LYS A 42 -13.49 9.64 -21.71
C LYS A 42 -12.45 8.88 -20.86
N ARG A 43 -11.21 8.92 -21.31
CA ARG A 43 -10.04 8.56 -20.49
C ARG A 43 -9.59 9.78 -19.72
N MET A 44 -9.60 9.70 -18.40
CA MET A 44 -9.21 10.78 -17.48
C MET A 44 -7.93 10.41 -16.74
N SER A 45 -7.14 11.41 -16.34
CA SER A 45 -6.01 11.26 -15.43
C SER A 45 -6.45 11.48 -13.98
N TYR A 46 -5.71 10.92 -13.02
CA TYR A 46 -5.95 11.16 -11.59
C TYR A 46 -5.76 12.63 -11.22
N SER A 47 -4.73 13.28 -11.79
CA SER A 47 -4.48 14.71 -11.57
C SER A 47 -5.61 15.59 -12.13
N GLY A 48 -6.13 15.28 -13.33
CA GLY A 48 -7.25 16.01 -13.91
C GLY A 48 -8.54 15.88 -13.09
N VAL A 49 -8.88 14.66 -12.65
CA VAL A 49 -10.06 14.43 -11.80
C VAL A 49 -9.90 15.12 -10.43
N HIS A 50 -8.72 15.02 -9.81
CA HIS A 50 -8.43 15.71 -8.56
C HIS A 50 -8.63 17.24 -8.71
N ALA A 51 -8.06 17.84 -9.76
CA ALA A 51 -8.19 19.27 -10.01
C ALA A 51 -9.66 19.71 -10.19
N ILE A 52 -10.48 18.91 -10.88
CA ILE A 52 -11.92 19.17 -11.03
C ILE A 52 -12.67 19.10 -9.70
N LEU A 53 -12.36 18.08 -8.86
CA LEU A 53 -13.01 17.89 -7.57
C LEU A 53 -12.63 18.96 -6.54
N THR A 54 -11.37 19.43 -6.56
CA THR A 54 -10.83 20.40 -5.61
C THR A 54 -10.85 21.84 -6.11
N ASN A 55 -11.23 22.06 -7.38
CA ASN A 55 -11.17 23.35 -8.08
C ASN A 55 -9.75 23.96 -8.09
N THR A 56 -8.73 23.13 -8.26
CA THR A 56 -7.32 23.53 -8.39
C THR A 56 -6.91 23.61 -9.86
N GLU A 57 -5.87 24.40 -10.15
CA GLU A 57 -5.28 24.48 -11.49
C GLU A 57 -4.27 23.34 -11.71
N LEU A 58 -4.15 22.87 -12.96
CA LEU A 58 -3.13 21.93 -13.37
C LEU A 58 -1.95 22.65 -14.02
N THR A 59 -0.74 22.22 -13.67
CA THR A 59 0.51 22.75 -14.24
C THR A 59 1.05 21.91 -15.40
N ASN A 60 0.43 20.73 -15.67
CA ASN A 60 0.92 19.75 -16.65
C ASN A 60 0.40 19.98 -18.09
N GLY A 61 -0.33 21.07 -18.36
CA GLY A 61 -0.86 21.40 -19.69
C GLY A 61 -2.08 20.57 -20.13
N GLU A 62 -2.68 19.78 -19.24
CA GLU A 62 -3.89 19.01 -19.51
C GLU A 62 -5.11 19.94 -19.63
N ASP A 63 -5.98 19.70 -20.63
CA ASP A 63 -7.18 20.51 -20.86
C ASP A 63 -8.31 20.12 -19.90
N LEU A 64 -8.40 20.85 -18.78
CA LEU A 64 -9.46 20.67 -17.80
C LEU A 64 -10.86 21.02 -18.33
N ALA A 65 -10.99 21.87 -19.34
CA ALA A 65 -12.29 22.23 -19.90
C ALA A 65 -13.01 20.99 -20.44
N SER A 66 -12.26 20.04 -20.97
CA SER A 66 -12.79 18.78 -21.47
C SER A 66 -13.34 17.85 -20.38
N TYR A 67 -13.09 18.10 -19.09
CA TYR A 67 -13.61 17.34 -17.95
C TYR A 67 -14.89 17.93 -17.38
N LEU A 68 -15.16 19.24 -17.61
CA LEU A 68 -16.30 19.94 -17.03
C LEU A 68 -17.66 19.28 -17.27
N PRO A 69 -17.96 18.69 -18.45
CA PRO A 69 -19.22 17.97 -18.64
C PRO A 69 -19.44 16.81 -17.67
N TYR A 70 -18.37 16.22 -17.15
CA TYR A 70 -18.40 15.07 -16.24
C TYR A 70 -18.35 15.48 -14.76
N LYS A 71 -18.15 16.77 -14.44
CA LYS A 71 -18.04 17.24 -13.05
C LYS A 71 -19.18 16.77 -12.15
N PRO A 72 -20.49 16.88 -12.54
CA PRO A 72 -21.57 16.41 -11.69
C PRO A 72 -21.50 14.89 -11.40
N LEU A 73 -21.09 14.09 -12.38
CA LEU A 73 -20.89 12.65 -12.19
C LEU A 73 -19.73 12.38 -11.21
N LEU A 74 -18.60 13.06 -11.39
CA LEU A 74 -17.43 12.91 -10.53
C LEU A 74 -17.72 13.34 -9.07
N GLU A 75 -18.52 14.38 -8.86
CA GLU A 75 -18.98 14.80 -7.54
C GLU A 75 -19.87 13.73 -6.88
N HIS A 76 -20.80 13.11 -7.61
CA HIS A 76 -21.60 12.00 -7.10
C HIS A 76 -20.74 10.78 -6.77
N MET A 77 -19.80 10.41 -7.66
CA MET A 77 -18.85 9.31 -7.42
C MET A 77 -18.01 9.59 -6.16
N TYR A 78 -17.54 10.81 -5.99
CA TYR A 78 -16.76 11.20 -4.82
C TYR A 78 -17.60 11.11 -3.53
N ALA A 79 -18.83 11.59 -3.54
CA ALA A 79 -19.75 11.48 -2.40
C ALA A 79 -20.00 9.99 -2.03
N LEU A 80 -20.19 9.12 -3.01
CA LEU A 80 -20.34 7.68 -2.77
C LEU A 80 -19.05 7.07 -2.21
N SER A 81 -17.88 7.42 -2.76
CA SER A 81 -16.58 6.98 -2.25
C SER A 81 -16.41 7.32 -0.76
N GLN A 82 -16.75 8.55 -0.36
CA GLN A 82 -16.71 8.96 1.04
C GLN A 82 -17.61 8.11 1.94
N LEU A 83 -18.82 7.73 1.48
CA LEU A 83 -19.72 6.83 2.23
C LEU A 83 -19.13 5.42 2.37
N LEU A 84 -18.58 4.86 1.30
CA LEU A 84 -17.95 3.54 1.32
C LEU A 84 -16.73 3.51 2.25
N ARG A 85 -15.88 4.54 2.18
CA ARG A 85 -14.72 4.71 3.06
C ARG A 85 -15.11 4.85 4.52
N LYS A 86 -16.10 5.68 4.81
CA LYS A 86 -16.64 5.83 6.18
C LYS A 86 -17.09 4.49 6.75
N ARG A 87 -17.84 3.69 5.99
CA ARG A 87 -18.26 2.37 6.44
C ARG A 87 -17.10 1.40 6.67
N ARG A 88 -16.09 1.42 5.78
CA ARG A 88 -14.86 0.63 5.97
C ARG A 88 -14.16 1.04 7.26
N TYR A 89 -14.02 2.34 7.50
CA TYR A 89 -13.43 2.87 8.71
C TYR A 89 -14.24 2.48 9.96
N GLU A 90 -15.57 2.61 9.96
CA GLU A 90 -16.43 2.26 11.09
C GLU A 90 -16.35 0.77 11.47
N ARG A 91 -16.15 -0.12 10.51
CA ARG A 91 -15.94 -1.55 10.81
C ARG A 91 -14.51 -1.88 11.24
N GLY A 92 -13.58 -0.93 11.16
CA GLY A 92 -12.20 -1.05 11.64
C GLY A 92 -11.17 -1.27 10.54
N GLY A 93 -11.47 -0.90 9.30
CA GLY A 93 -10.49 -0.92 8.21
C GLY A 93 -9.28 -0.06 8.55
N ILE A 94 -8.09 -0.61 8.38
CA ILE A 94 -6.83 0.05 8.69
C ILE A 94 -6.32 0.68 7.39
N ASP A 95 -6.02 1.96 7.43
CA ASP A 95 -5.35 2.67 6.33
C ASP A 95 -3.89 2.91 6.71
N PHE A 96 -2.99 2.16 6.09
CA PHE A 96 -1.56 2.39 6.22
C PHE A 96 -1.12 3.30 5.07
N ASP A 97 -1.08 4.59 5.35
CA ASP A 97 -0.56 5.58 4.40
C ASP A 97 0.95 5.71 4.59
N PHE A 98 1.70 4.97 3.77
CA PHE A 98 3.15 5.12 3.67
C PHE A 98 3.46 5.82 2.34
N PRO A 99 4.36 6.80 2.35
CA PRO A 99 4.78 7.44 1.11
C PRO A 99 5.49 6.42 0.21
N GLU A 100 4.93 6.19 -0.98
CA GLU A 100 5.58 5.44 -2.04
C GLU A 100 6.53 6.35 -2.82
N THR A 101 7.61 5.81 -3.36
CA THR A 101 8.57 6.55 -4.17
C THR A 101 8.11 6.62 -5.61
N LYS A 102 8.16 7.80 -6.22
CA LYS A 102 7.96 7.97 -7.65
C LYS A 102 9.27 8.39 -8.31
N ILE A 103 9.76 7.56 -9.21
CA ILE A 103 11.00 7.77 -9.95
C ILE A 103 10.66 8.23 -11.35
N ILE A 104 11.16 9.40 -11.76
CA ILE A 104 10.98 9.97 -13.09
C ILE A 104 12.20 9.66 -13.94
N LEU A 105 11.96 9.09 -15.11
CA LEU A 105 13.01 8.71 -16.06
C LEU A 105 12.93 9.55 -17.33
N ASP A 106 14.09 9.84 -17.92
CA ASP A 106 14.18 10.39 -19.26
C ASP A 106 13.92 9.31 -20.35
N ALA A 107 13.94 9.73 -21.61
CA ALA A 107 13.74 8.82 -22.74
C ALA A 107 14.83 7.73 -22.88
N GLN A 108 15.97 7.90 -22.24
CA GLN A 108 17.09 6.96 -22.18
C GLN A 108 17.04 6.05 -20.96
N GLY A 109 16.07 6.28 -20.03
CA GLY A 109 15.89 5.52 -18.82
C GLY A 109 16.78 5.95 -17.66
N HIS A 110 17.40 7.14 -17.71
CA HIS A 110 18.13 7.73 -16.60
C HIS A 110 17.17 8.45 -15.67
N VAL A 111 17.50 8.47 -14.38
CA VAL A 111 16.70 9.16 -13.37
C VAL A 111 16.89 10.66 -13.50
N THR A 112 15.79 11.39 -13.63
CA THR A 112 15.77 12.85 -13.67
C THR A 112 15.24 13.48 -12.38
N ASP A 113 14.35 12.77 -11.67
CA ASP A 113 13.78 13.23 -10.41
C ASP A 113 13.24 12.06 -9.58
N ILE A 114 13.22 12.23 -8.25
CA ILE A 114 12.63 11.30 -7.28
C ILE A 114 11.83 12.12 -6.27
N HIS A 115 10.55 11.79 -6.11
CA HIS A 115 9.67 12.42 -5.14
C HIS A 115 8.63 11.45 -4.59
N PRO A 116 7.98 11.76 -3.43
CA PRO A 116 6.88 10.96 -2.92
C PRO A 116 5.73 10.90 -3.94
N TYR A 117 5.12 9.71 -4.07
CA TYR A 117 3.91 9.55 -4.86
C TYR A 117 2.72 10.16 -4.10
N GLU A 118 2.05 11.12 -4.73
CA GLU A 118 0.88 11.78 -4.14
C GLU A 118 -0.39 10.95 -4.39
N ARG A 119 -0.95 10.38 -3.33
CA ARG A 119 -2.26 9.73 -3.32
C ARG A 119 -3.33 10.77 -3.05
N ASN A 120 -4.08 11.15 -4.07
CA ASN A 120 -5.13 12.16 -3.98
C ASN A 120 -6.55 11.55 -4.00
N GLU A 121 -7.58 12.40 -3.93
CA GLU A 121 -9.00 12.00 -3.87
C GLU A 121 -9.42 11.13 -5.04
N ALA A 122 -8.86 11.35 -6.24
CA ALA A 122 -9.21 10.56 -7.41
C ALA A 122 -8.68 9.11 -7.32
N HIS A 123 -7.48 8.91 -6.74
CA HIS A 123 -6.95 7.57 -6.45
C HIS A 123 -7.83 6.85 -5.42
N MET A 124 -8.15 7.55 -4.34
CA MET A 124 -8.98 7.02 -3.26
C MET A 124 -10.40 6.68 -3.72
N LEU A 125 -10.98 7.48 -4.64
CA LEU A 125 -12.28 7.22 -5.24
C LEU A 125 -12.31 5.88 -5.98
N ILE A 126 -11.33 5.64 -6.86
CA ILE A 126 -11.23 4.40 -7.62
C ILE A 126 -10.96 3.21 -6.68
N GLU A 127 -10.09 3.39 -5.70
CA GLU A 127 -9.82 2.36 -4.67
C GLU A 127 -11.10 1.93 -3.96
N ASP A 128 -11.92 2.86 -3.46
CA ASP A 128 -13.15 2.53 -2.75
C ASP A 128 -14.14 1.74 -3.62
N PHE A 129 -14.24 2.06 -4.91
CA PHE A 129 -15.08 1.31 -5.86
C PHE A 129 -14.51 -0.07 -6.18
N MET A 130 -13.19 -0.18 -6.34
CA MET A 130 -12.52 -1.47 -6.52
C MET A 130 -12.71 -2.38 -5.30
N LEU A 131 -12.59 -1.82 -4.09
CA LEU A 131 -12.81 -2.56 -2.85
C LEU A 131 -14.26 -3.05 -2.75
N ALA A 132 -15.25 -2.20 -3.06
CA ALA A 132 -16.66 -2.58 -3.06
C ALA A 132 -16.94 -3.73 -4.03
N ALA A 133 -16.43 -3.66 -5.25
CA ALA A 133 -16.59 -4.73 -6.25
C ALA A 133 -15.89 -6.03 -5.80
N ASN A 134 -14.66 -5.94 -5.29
CA ASN A 134 -13.88 -7.09 -4.82
C ASN A 134 -14.58 -7.79 -3.64
N GLU A 135 -15.13 -7.04 -2.67
CA GLU A 135 -15.87 -7.58 -1.54
C GLU A 135 -17.17 -8.25 -2.01
N THR A 136 -17.93 -7.60 -2.88
CA THR A 136 -19.22 -8.09 -3.39
C THR A 136 -19.06 -9.41 -4.14
N VAL A 137 -18.11 -9.47 -5.08
CA VAL A 137 -17.82 -10.70 -5.84
C VAL A 137 -17.33 -11.82 -4.91
N ALA A 138 -16.48 -11.51 -3.93
CA ALA A 138 -16.00 -12.51 -2.98
C ALA A 138 -17.13 -13.08 -2.11
N GLU A 139 -18.03 -12.22 -1.62
CA GLU A 139 -19.17 -12.64 -0.81
C GLU A 139 -20.13 -13.52 -1.61
N ASP A 140 -20.45 -13.15 -2.84
CA ASP A 140 -21.35 -13.89 -3.71
C ASP A 140 -20.85 -15.32 -3.97
N PHE A 141 -19.61 -15.47 -4.42
CA PHE A 141 -19.01 -16.79 -4.70
C PHE A 141 -18.71 -17.61 -3.43
N PHE A 142 -18.51 -16.97 -2.28
CA PHE A 142 -18.43 -17.67 -1.00
C PHE A 142 -19.75 -18.36 -0.65
N TRP A 143 -20.87 -17.67 -0.78
CA TRP A 143 -22.20 -18.23 -0.46
C TRP A 143 -22.69 -19.25 -1.49
N GLN A 144 -22.30 -19.12 -2.74
CA GLN A 144 -22.55 -20.13 -3.77
C GLN A 144 -21.75 -21.43 -3.55
N GLN A 145 -20.73 -21.41 -2.67
CA GLN A 145 -19.84 -22.55 -2.39
C GLN A 145 -19.08 -23.06 -3.63
N VAL A 146 -18.85 -22.20 -4.59
CA VAL A 146 -18.04 -22.48 -5.77
C VAL A 146 -16.55 -22.41 -5.38
N PRO A 147 -15.68 -23.34 -5.85
CA PRO A 147 -14.25 -23.21 -5.68
C PRO A 147 -13.72 -21.88 -6.24
N PHE A 148 -13.06 -21.08 -5.40
CA PHE A 148 -12.68 -19.72 -5.73
C PHE A 148 -11.31 -19.36 -5.19
N VAL A 149 -10.73 -18.24 -5.65
CA VAL A 149 -9.48 -17.69 -5.12
C VAL A 149 -9.77 -16.39 -4.37
N PHE A 150 -9.54 -16.42 -3.07
CA PHE A 150 -9.69 -15.26 -2.19
C PHE A 150 -8.36 -14.58 -1.96
N ARG A 151 -8.39 -13.30 -1.63
CA ARG A 151 -7.27 -12.55 -1.08
C ARG A 151 -7.45 -12.46 0.42
N VAL A 152 -6.61 -13.16 1.16
CA VAL A 152 -6.73 -13.27 2.61
C VAL A 152 -5.60 -12.53 3.30
N HIS A 153 -5.95 -11.85 4.40
CA HIS A 153 -5.01 -11.28 5.33
C HIS A 153 -5.39 -11.79 6.72
N GLU A 154 -4.64 -12.79 7.17
CA GLU A 154 -4.93 -13.46 8.42
C GLU A 154 -4.75 -12.53 9.63
N LYS A 155 -5.35 -12.90 10.75
CA LYS A 155 -5.12 -12.20 12.02
C LYS A 155 -3.64 -12.27 12.38
N PRO A 156 -3.10 -11.22 13.02
CA PRO A 156 -1.72 -11.20 13.47
C PRO A 156 -1.45 -12.30 14.50
N ASP A 157 -0.19 -12.66 14.65
CA ASP A 157 0.28 -13.61 15.65
C ASP A 157 0.13 -13.04 17.06
N ALA A 158 -0.44 -13.80 17.99
CA ALA A 158 -0.64 -13.37 19.36
C ALA A 158 0.68 -12.97 20.05
N GLU A 159 1.74 -13.77 19.89
CA GLU A 159 3.06 -13.48 20.47
C GLU A 159 3.66 -12.18 19.95
N LYS A 160 3.65 -11.96 18.63
CA LYS A 160 4.15 -10.73 18.02
C LYS A 160 3.37 -9.52 18.48
N PHE A 161 2.09 -9.69 18.68
CA PHE A 161 1.22 -8.59 19.10
C PHE A 161 1.33 -8.29 20.59
N GLN A 162 1.62 -9.29 21.44
CA GLN A 162 2.00 -9.07 22.82
C GLN A 162 3.32 -8.31 22.93
N GLN A 163 4.32 -8.67 22.10
CA GLN A 163 5.58 -7.90 22.01
C GLN A 163 5.34 -6.45 21.57
N LEU A 164 4.46 -6.23 20.57
CA LEU A 164 4.05 -4.88 20.16
C LEU A 164 3.40 -4.15 21.34
N SER A 165 2.46 -4.78 22.05
CA SER A 165 1.77 -4.17 23.19
C SER A 165 2.74 -3.70 24.27
N LEU A 166 3.69 -4.55 24.65
CA LEU A 166 4.74 -4.20 25.61
C LEU A 166 5.63 -3.07 25.12
N ALA A 167 5.97 -3.06 23.84
CA ALA A 167 6.83 -2.02 23.27
C ALA A 167 6.12 -0.65 23.24
N ILE A 168 4.85 -0.58 22.85
CA ILE A 168 4.10 0.69 22.77
C ILE A 168 3.74 1.24 24.15
N GLU A 169 3.69 0.41 25.20
CA GLU A 169 3.52 0.87 26.59
C GLU A 169 4.65 1.81 27.02
N ASN A 170 5.87 1.61 26.51
CA ASN A 170 7.01 2.50 26.76
C ASN A 170 6.78 3.92 26.21
N PHE A 171 5.88 4.08 25.26
CA PHE A 171 5.47 5.34 24.66
C PHE A 171 4.14 5.87 25.22
N GLY A 172 3.57 5.21 26.25
CA GLY A 172 2.29 5.60 26.87
C GLY A 172 1.07 5.21 26.07
N HIS A 173 1.20 4.35 25.06
CA HIS A 173 0.10 3.85 24.25
C HIS A 173 -0.29 2.42 24.64
N PHE A 174 -1.55 2.07 24.44
CA PHE A 174 -2.07 0.76 24.82
C PHE A 174 -2.94 0.20 23.69
N ILE A 175 -2.81 -1.10 23.45
CA ILE A 175 -3.71 -1.83 22.56
C ILE A 175 -4.48 -2.87 23.36
N ARG A 176 -5.79 -2.95 23.15
CA ARG A 176 -6.62 -3.93 23.85
C ARG A 176 -6.54 -5.28 23.16
N ILE A 177 -5.94 -6.25 23.83
CA ILE A 177 -5.99 -7.67 23.48
C ILE A 177 -7.16 -8.28 24.27
N ARG A 178 -7.96 -9.13 23.62
CA ARG A 178 -9.11 -9.80 24.28
C ARG A 178 -8.65 -10.97 25.13
N ASP A 179 -9.55 -11.44 26.00
CA ASP A 179 -9.30 -12.61 26.87
C ASP A 179 -9.04 -13.90 26.09
N ASP A 180 -9.52 -14.00 24.84
CA ASP A 180 -9.25 -15.10 23.90
C ASP A 180 -7.97 -14.88 23.06
N GLU A 181 -7.12 -13.94 23.46
CA GLU A 181 -5.90 -13.50 22.76
C GLU A 181 -6.16 -13.02 21.33
N SER A 182 -7.42 -12.79 20.94
CA SER A 182 -7.76 -12.28 19.61
C SER A 182 -7.67 -10.77 19.54
N ILE A 183 -7.13 -10.29 18.42
CA ILE A 183 -7.01 -8.88 18.12
C ILE A 183 -8.03 -8.51 17.04
N ARG A 184 -8.70 -7.39 17.21
CA ARG A 184 -9.62 -6.87 16.22
C ARG A 184 -8.95 -5.76 15.40
N PRO A 185 -9.21 -5.67 14.10
CA PRO A 185 -8.70 -4.57 13.26
C PRO A 185 -8.98 -3.19 13.88
N LYS A 186 -10.15 -3.01 14.49
CA LYS A 186 -10.56 -1.75 15.14
C LYS A 186 -9.66 -1.31 16.30
N GLU A 187 -9.04 -2.24 17.02
CA GLU A 187 -8.10 -1.86 18.10
C GLU A 187 -6.76 -1.36 17.52
N VAL A 188 -6.31 -1.96 16.40
CA VAL A 188 -5.15 -1.47 15.65
C VAL A 188 -5.44 -0.10 15.06
N GLN A 189 -6.62 0.09 14.45
CA GLN A 189 -7.05 1.38 13.92
C GLN A 189 -7.01 2.47 14.99
N LYS A 190 -7.61 2.22 16.18
CA LYS A 190 -7.59 3.19 17.29
C LYS A 190 -6.16 3.54 17.76
N LEU A 191 -5.26 2.57 17.78
CA LEU A 191 -3.85 2.84 18.09
C LEU A 191 -3.26 3.78 17.05
N LEU A 192 -3.44 3.47 15.77
CA LEU A 192 -2.91 4.30 14.68
C LEU A 192 -3.52 5.71 14.67
N ASP A 193 -4.82 5.85 14.95
CA ASP A 193 -5.48 7.15 15.08
C ASP A 193 -4.94 7.98 16.26
N ALA A 194 -4.62 7.30 17.37
CA ALA A 194 -4.14 7.95 18.59
C ALA A 194 -2.70 8.50 18.47
N ILE A 195 -1.91 7.97 17.54
CA ILE A 195 -0.51 8.39 17.34
C ILE A 195 -0.32 9.42 16.23
N VAL A 196 -1.37 9.76 15.48
CA VAL A 196 -1.27 10.75 14.39
C VAL A 196 -0.71 12.06 14.90
N GLY A 197 0.37 12.55 14.27
CA GLY A 197 1.04 13.80 14.62
C GLY A 197 1.89 13.76 15.90
N THR A 198 2.04 12.59 16.52
CA THR A 198 2.96 12.43 17.66
C THR A 198 4.38 12.11 17.18
N PRO A 199 5.42 12.41 17.96
CA PRO A 199 6.80 12.05 17.62
C PRO A 199 7.00 10.53 17.46
N GLU A 200 6.15 9.72 18.12
CA GLU A 200 6.21 8.26 18.13
C GLU A 200 5.48 7.62 16.95
N GLU A 201 4.75 8.39 16.15
CA GLU A 201 3.97 7.89 15.02
C GLU A 201 4.78 6.99 14.08
N PRO A 202 5.98 7.38 13.58
CA PRO A 202 6.75 6.56 12.64
C PRO A 202 7.16 5.21 13.24
N ILE A 203 7.59 5.21 14.51
CA ILE A 203 8.02 3.99 15.18
C ILE A 203 6.85 3.03 15.40
N ILE A 204 5.74 3.52 15.95
CA ILE A 204 4.57 2.69 16.26
C ILE A 204 3.92 2.16 14.98
N LYS A 205 3.82 2.97 13.92
CA LYS A 205 3.36 2.53 12.59
C LYS A 205 4.23 1.38 12.07
N THR A 206 5.55 1.54 12.08
CA THR A 206 6.50 0.52 11.61
C THR A 206 6.41 -0.77 12.42
N MET A 207 6.38 -0.67 13.75
CA MET A 207 6.25 -1.83 14.65
C MET A 207 4.92 -2.55 14.42
N THR A 208 3.83 -1.80 14.29
CA THR A 208 2.50 -2.34 14.01
C THR A 208 2.49 -3.11 12.69
N LEU A 209 3.02 -2.51 11.61
CA LEU A 209 3.09 -3.17 10.31
C LEU A 209 3.89 -4.47 10.34
N ARG A 210 5.04 -4.48 11.03
CA ARG A 210 5.89 -5.68 11.19
C ARG A 210 5.23 -6.78 12.02
N SER A 211 4.27 -6.43 12.86
CA SER A 211 3.51 -7.39 13.68
C SER A 211 2.36 -8.03 12.92
N LEU A 212 1.94 -7.45 11.79
CA LEU A 212 0.90 -8.01 10.94
C LEU A 212 1.46 -9.11 10.04
N LYS A 213 0.57 -10.02 9.63
CA LYS A 213 0.89 -11.01 8.60
C LYS A 213 0.83 -10.38 7.21
N GLN A 214 1.51 -10.98 6.26
CA GLN A 214 1.40 -10.58 4.86
C GLN A 214 0.13 -11.18 4.24
N ALA A 215 -0.58 -10.39 3.44
CA ALA A 215 -1.71 -10.89 2.66
C ALA A 215 -1.25 -11.89 1.59
N ARG A 216 -2.09 -12.89 1.29
CA ARG A 216 -1.82 -13.95 0.32
C ARG A 216 -3.08 -14.39 -0.41
N TYR A 217 -2.93 -15.13 -1.48
CA TYR A 217 -4.05 -15.81 -2.11
C TYR A 217 -4.32 -17.16 -1.44
N SER A 218 -5.59 -17.54 -1.36
CA SER A 218 -6.03 -18.79 -0.76
C SER A 218 -7.35 -19.27 -1.36
N THR A 219 -7.59 -20.56 -1.34
CA THR A 219 -8.92 -21.15 -1.64
C THR A 219 -9.84 -21.14 -0.42
N GLU A 220 -9.30 -20.88 0.77
CA GLU A 220 -10.05 -20.74 2.01
C GLU A 220 -10.26 -19.26 2.32
N CYS A 221 -11.51 -18.86 2.56
CA CYS A 221 -11.86 -17.48 2.88
C CYS A 221 -11.72 -17.24 4.39
N SER A 222 -10.56 -16.79 4.84
CA SER A 222 -10.31 -16.40 6.24
C SER A 222 -10.55 -14.91 6.52
N GLY A 223 -11.02 -14.15 5.50
CA GLY A 223 -11.21 -12.70 5.58
C GLY A 223 -9.91 -11.91 5.35
N HIS A 224 -10.04 -10.58 5.42
CA HIS A 224 -8.93 -9.66 5.23
C HIS A 224 -8.80 -8.71 6.42
N PHE A 225 -7.85 -8.99 7.33
CA PHE A 225 -7.69 -8.25 8.59
C PHE A 225 -7.52 -6.74 8.38
N GLY A 226 -6.58 -6.32 7.54
CA GLY A 226 -6.32 -4.88 7.31
C GLY A 226 -7.53 -4.11 6.75
N LEU A 227 -8.35 -4.73 5.89
CA LEU A 227 -9.58 -4.14 5.36
C LEU A 227 -10.79 -4.32 6.30
N ALA A 228 -10.64 -5.08 7.37
CA ALA A 228 -11.74 -5.55 8.21
C ALA A 228 -12.89 -6.19 7.38
N ALA A 229 -12.53 -6.85 6.26
CA ALA A 229 -13.48 -7.49 5.35
C ALA A 229 -13.62 -8.97 5.69
N LYS A 230 -14.88 -9.46 5.71
CA LYS A 230 -15.17 -10.89 5.91
C LYS A 230 -14.87 -11.71 4.66
N TYR A 231 -15.14 -11.16 3.50
CA TYR A 231 -14.94 -11.75 2.19
C TYR A 231 -14.15 -10.79 1.34
N TYR A 232 -13.09 -11.26 0.69
CA TYR A 232 -12.31 -10.41 -0.18
C TYR A 232 -11.61 -11.23 -1.25
N CYS A 233 -11.66 -10.76 -2.48
CA CYS A 233 -10.90 -11.30 -3.59
C CYS A 233 -10.28 -10.16 -4.41
N HIS A 234 -9.48 -10.49 -5.38
CA HIS A 234 -9.02 -9.57 -6.40
C HIS A 234 -9.77 -9.87 -7.70
N PHE A 235 -10.68 -8.98 -8.10
CA PHE A 235 -11.52 -9.11 -9.29
C PHE A 235 -11.21 -8.04 -10.35
N THR A 236 -10.80 -6.86 -9.92
CA THR A 236 -10.81 -5.64 -10.74
C THR A 236 -9.63 -5.45 -11.67
N SER A 237 -8.60 -6.33 -11.65
CA SER A 237 -7.38 -6.14 -12.45
C SER A 237 -6.88 -7.39 -13.17
N PRO A 238 -7.70 -8.04 -14.04
CA PRO A 238 -7.33 -9.31 -14.69
C PRO A 238 -6.19 -9.20 -15.71
N ILE A 239 -5.86 -7.99 -16.18
CA ILE A 239 -4.76 -7.76 -17.13
C ILE A 239 -3.40 -8.00 -16.46
N ARG A 240 -3.24 -7.59 -15.20
CA ARG A 240 -1.96 -7.63 -14.48
C ARG A 240 -1.89 -8.66 -13.35
N ARG A 241 -3.04 -9.19 -12.91
CA ARG A 241 -3.09 -10.19 -11.83
C ARG A 241 -3.75 -11.48 -12.31
N TYR A 242 -3.00 -12.56 -12.28
CA TYR A 242 -3.51 -13.87 -12.70
C TYR A 242 -4.68 -14.41 -11.85
N PRO A 243 -4.72 -14.22 -10.51
CA PRO A 243 -5.88 -14.61 -9.71
C PRO A 243 -7.18 -13.96 -10.17
N ASP A 244 -7.17 -12.66 -10.52
CA ASP A 244 -8.34 -11.98 -11.10
C ASP A 244 -8.78 -12.65 -12.40
N LEU A 245 -7.85 -12.92 -13.30
CA LEU A 245 -8.16 -13.60 -14.56
C LEU A 245 -8.72 -15.01 -14.31
N GLN A 246 -8.22 -15.71 -13.31
CA GLN A 246 -8.67 -17.05 -12.96
C GLN A 246 -10.12 -17.03 -12.43
N ILE A 247 -10.44 -16.10 -11.52
CA ILE A 247 -11.82 -15.97 -11.03
C ILE A 247 -12.78 -15.47 -12.13
N HIS A 248 -12.35 -14.61 -13.06
CA HIS A 248 -13.16 -14.23 -14.23
C HIS A 248 -13.56 -15.45 -15.06
N ARG A 249 -12.68 -16.44 -15.23
CA ARG A 249 -13.01 -17.69 -15.93
C ARG A 249 -14.09 -18.49 -15.20
N ILE A 250 -13.95 -18.60 -13.87
CA ILE A 250 -14.92 -19.31 -13.03
C ILE A 250 -16.28 -18.62 -13.10
N ILE A 251 -16.31 -17.31 -12.94
CA ILE A 251 -17.53 -16.49 -13.01
C ILE A 251 -18.24 -16.66 -14.37
N LYS A 252 -17.48 -16.64 -15.47
CA LYS A 252 -18.06 -16.81 -16.80
C LYS A 252 -18.64 -18.22 -17.03
N GLU A 253 -17.98 -19.26 -16.53
CA GLU A 253 -18.53 -20.63 -16.58
C GLU A 253 -19.80 -20.74 -15.73
N ASP A 254 -19.84 -20.08 -14.56
CA ASP A 254 -21.04 -20.02 -13.72
C ASP A 254 -22.20 -19.33 -14.43
N LEU A 255 -21.98 -18.11 -14.94
CA LEU A 255 -22.98 -17.35 -15.68
C LEU A 255 -23.56 -18.09 -16.88
N ARG A 256 -22.80 -19.00 -17.48
CA ARG A 256 -23.20 -19.82 -18.63
C ARG A 256 -23.82 -21.16 -18.24
N GLY A 257 -23.86 -21.47 -16.92
CA GLY A 257 -24.35 -22.77 -16.45
C GLY A 257 -23.42 -23.94 -16.79
N GLU A 258 -22.13 -23.66 -16.99
CA GLU A 258 -21.10 -24.64 -17.38
C GLU A 258 -20.36 -25.26 -16.18
N LEU A 259 -20.61 -24.81 -14.92
CA LEU A 259 -20.01 -25.34 -13.70
C LEU A 259 -20.68 -26.65 -13.26
N ASP A 260 -20.51 -27.70 -14.04
CA ASP A 260 -20.92 -29.05 -13.65
C ASP A 260 -20.01 -29.65 -12.55
N LYS A 261 -20.37 -30.84 -12.04
CA LYS A 261 -19.60 -31.55 -11.01
C LYS A 261 -18.14 -31.78 -11.41
N ARG A 262 -17.88 -32.03 -12.69
CA ARG A 262 -16.53 -32.27 -13.22
C ARG A 262 -15.72 -30.98 -13.20
N ARG A 263 -16.32 -29.84 -13.56
CA ARG A 263 -15.67 -28.53 -13.55
C ARG A 263 -15.38 -28.07 -12.12
N LEU A 264 -16.32 -28.25 -11.21
CA LEU A 264 -16.11 -27.96 -9.78
C LEU A 264 -14.95 -28.78 -9.19
N GLU A 265 -14.89 -30.08 -9.50
CA GLU A 265 -13.77 -30.93 -9.04
C GLU A 265 -12.43 -30.53 -9.67
N HIS A 266 -12.44 -30.15 -10.93
CA HIS A 266 -11.26 -29.60 -11.60
C HIS A 266 -10.73 -28.37 -10.87
N TYR A 267 -11.59 -27.40 -10.54
CA TYR A 267 -11.17 -26.19 -9.83
C TYR A 267 -10.72 -26.46 -8.38
N LYS A 268 -11.37 -27.37 -7.66
CA LYS A 268 -10.91 -27.80 -6.33
C LYS A 268 -9.48 -28.31 -6.34
N ASN A 269 -9.10 -29.04 -7.38
CA ASN A 269 -7.76 -29.57 -7.52
C ASN A 269 -6.74 -28.54 -8.06
N LEU A 270 -7.16 -27.62 -8.91
CA LEU A 270 -6.29 -26.64 -9.57
C LEU A 270 -5.97 -25.43 -8.67
N LEU A 271 -7.00 -24.86 -8.02
CA LEU A 271 -6.89 -23.55 -7.38
C LEU A 271 -5.92 -23.47 -6.20
N PRO A 272 -5.68 -24.52 -5.38
CA PRO A 272 -4.65 -24.44 -4.34
C PRO A 272 -3.27 -24.12 -4.90
N ALA A 273 -2.88 -24.79 -6.00
CA ALA A 273 -1.60 -24.53 -6.66
C ALA A 273 -1.55 -23.13 -7.32
N VAL A 274 -2.67 -22.65 -7.88
CA VAL A 274 -2.80 -21.30 -8.43
C VAL A 274 -2.61 -20.25 -7.34
N ALA A 275 -3.26 -20.40 -6.19
CA ALA A 275 -3.18 -19.48 -5.07
C ALA A 275 -1.76 -19.37 -4.49
N ASP A 276 -1.12 -20.54 -4.25
CA ASP A 276 0.25 -20.60 -3.71
C ASP A 276 1.27 -19.98 -4.69
N ARG A 277 1.20 -20.41 -5.96
CA ARG A 277 2.10 -19.86 -6.98
C ARG A 277 1.92 -18.35 -7.20
N SER A 278 0.67 -17.87 -7.19
CA SER A 278 0.39 -16.43 -7.33
C SER A 278 0.96 -15.64 -6.18
N SER A 279 0.82 -16.11 -4.94
CA SER A 279 1.38 -15.46 -3.75
C SER A 279 2.91 -15.44 -3.78
N THR A 280 3.53 -16.53 -4.25
CA THR A 280 5.00 -16.63 -4.36
C THR A 280 5.53 -15.69 -5.45
N LEU A 281 4.87 -15.65 -6.61
CA LEU A 281 5.29 -14.79 -7.73
C LEU A 281 5.03 -13.31 -7.45
N GLU A 282 3.98 -12.97 -6.72
CA GLU A 282 3.72 -11.60 -6.25
C GLU A 282 4.88 -11.10 -5.39
N ARG A 283 5.25 -11.84 -4.33
CA ARG A 283 6.39 -11.48 -3.48
C ARG A 283 7.70 -11.32 -4.25
N ARG A 284 7.94 -12.19 -5.23
CA ARG A 284 9.12 -12.07 -6.09
C ARG A 284 9.07 -10.84 -6.98
N ALA A 285 7.89 -10.46 -7.47
CA ALA A 285 7.72 -9.24 -8.27
C ALA A 285 7.95 -7.99 -7.41
N ASP A 286 7.37 -7.95 -6.20
CA ASP A 286 7.56 -6.85 -5.24
C ASP A 286 9.04 -6.70 -4.83
N GLU A 287 9.76 -7.82 -4.65
CA GLU A 287 11.19 -7.79 -4.37
C GLU A 287 11.99 -7.24 -5.55
N ALA A 288 11.68 -7.70 -6.76
CA ALA A 288 12.35 -7.21 -7.98
C ALA A 288 12.09 -5.71 -8.23
N GLU A 289 10.87 -5.22 -7.96
CA GLU A 289 10.52 -3.81 -8.03
C GLU A 289 11.34 -3.00 -7.04
N ARG A 290 11.33 -3.36 -5.75
CA ARG A 290 12.14 -2.70 -4.70
C ARG A 290 13.63 -2.67 -5.02
N GLU A 291 14.18 -3.75 -5.56
CA GLU A 291 15.59 -3.82 -5.95
C GLU A 291 15.89 -2.91 -7.16
N THR A 292 14.91 -2.73 -8.05
CA THR A 292 15.03 -1.81 -9.19
C THR A 292 14.95 -0.36 -8.72
N ASP A 293 14.05 -0.04 -7.80
CA ASP A 293 13.92 1.29 -7.22
C ASP A 293 15.20 1.68 -6.49
N LYS A 294 15.76 0.81 -5.63
CA LYS A 294 17.06 1.03 -4.97
C LYS A 294 18.20 1.27 -5.98
N LEU A 295 18.21 0.53 -7.09
CA LEU A 295 19.21 0.75 -8.13
C LEU A 295 19.08 2.16 -8.73
N LYS A 296 17.84 2.62 -8.96
CA LYS A 296 17.56 3.95 -9.51
C LYS A 296 17.81 5.06 -8.50
N GLU A 297 17.50 4.84 -7.23
CA GLU A 297 17.86 5.74 -6.14
C GLU A 297 19.39 5.92 -6.04
N CYS A 298 20.16 4.82 -6.09
CA CYS A 298 21.61 4.89 -6.15
C CYS A 298 22.12 5.63 -7.40
N GLU A 299 21.46 5.45 -8.56
CA GLU A 299 21.80 6.17 -9.79
C GLU A 299 21.66 7.69 -9.60
N TRP A 300 20.56 8.12 -9.01
CA TRP A 300 20.29 9.52 -8.72
C TRP A 300 21.28 10.09 -7.69
N MET A 301 21.47 9.38 -6.55
CA MET A 301 22.35 9.81 -5.47
C MET A 301 23.83 9.91 -5.85
N ARG A 302 24.29 9.21 -6.88
CA ARG A 302 25.65 9.36 -7.39
C ARG A 302 25.97 10.76 -7.92
N HIS A 303 24.95 11.51 -8.32
CA HIS A 303 25.09 12.89 -8.79
C HIS A 303 25.09 13.91 -7.65
N HIS A 304 24.79 13.44 -6.42
CA HIS A 304 24.64 14.25 -5.21
C HIS A 304 25.69 13.91 -4.12
N ILE A 305 26.83 13.29 -4.53
CA ILE A 305 27.93 13.02 -3.60
C ILE A 305 28.44 14.34 -3.02
N ASP A 306 28.76 14.34 -1.70
CA ASP A 306 29.16 15.49 -0.89
C ASP A 306 28.06 16.54 -0.63
N GLU A 307 26.86 16.37 -1.17
CA GLU A 307 25.71 17.24 -0.82
C GLU A 307 25.09 16.86 0.52
N GLU A 308 24.48 17.85 1.16
CA GLU A 308 23.85 17.72 2.46
C GLU A 308 22.33 17.76 2.35
N PHE A 309 21.68 16.90 3.12
CA PHE A 309 20.22 16.77 3.14
C PHE A 309 19.72 16.69 4.58
N ASP A 310 18.56 17.29 4.82
CA ASP A 310 17.76 17.00 6.01
C ASP A 310 17.01 15.68 5.78
N GLY A 311 16.91 14.86 6.83
CA GLY A 311 16.22 13.57 6.75
C GLY A 311 15.63 13.17 8.10
N VAL A 312 14.92 12.05 8.09
CA VAL A 312 14.28 11.45 9.26
C VAL A 312 14.83 10.03 9.44
N ILE A 313 15.15 9.65 10.66
CA ILE A 313 15.59 8.29 10.96
C ILE A 313 14.44 7.33 10.73
N SER A 314 14.55 6.49 9.68
CA SER A 314 13.58 5.48 9.27
C SER A 314 13.84 4.09 9.84
N GLY A 315 15.05 3.86 10.38
CA GLY A 315 15.44 2.60 10.98
C GLY A 315 16.63 2.71 11.90
N VAL A 316 16.63 1.91 12.96
CA VAL A 316 17.76 1.85 13.92
C VAL A 316 18.16 0.39 14.11
N THR A 317 19.46 0.12 13.97
CA THR A 317 20.05 -1.21 14.09
C THR A 317 21.37 -1.14 14.90
N ASN A 318 21.91 -2.28 15.25
CA ASN A 318 23.19 -2.35 15.97
C ASN A 318 24.41 -1.93 15.12
N TYR A 319 24.26 -1.87 13.79
CA TYR A 319 25.34 -1.46 12.88
C TYR A 319 25.18 -0.07 12.27
N GLY A 320 24.04 0.60 12.50
CA GLY A 320 23.80 1.96 12.01
C GLY A 320 22.36 2.40 12.09
N ILE A 321 22.16 3.64 11.65
CA ILE A 321 20.83 4.22 11.46
C ILE A 321 20.54 4.38 9.97
N TYR A 322 19.31 4.10 9.57
CA TYR A 322 18.79 4.42 8.26
C TYR A 322 18.14 5.78 8.31
N VAL A 323 18.40 6.60 7.30
CA VAL A 323 17.84 7.94 7.19
C VAL A 323 17.12 8.06 5.87
N GLN A 324 15.84 8.42 5.92
CA GLN A 324 15.00 8.71 4.76
C GLN A 324 15.00 10.22 4.49
N LEU A 325 15.32 10.59 3.27
CA LEU A 325 15.27 11.96 2.79
C LEU A 325 13.82 12.39 2.44
N PRO A 326 13.53 13.69 2.28
CA PRO A 326 12.19 14.17 1.89
C PRO A 326 11.69 13.61 0.55
N ASN A 327 12.61 13.25 -0.35
CA ASN A 327 12.29 12.60 -1.63
C ASN A 327 12.12 11.08 -1.54
N THR A 328 12.03 10.52 -0.32
CA THR A 328 11.87 9.10 0.02
C THR A 328 13.13 8.23 -0.13
N VAL A 329 14.20 8.72 -0.71
CA VAL A 329 15.47 7.97 -0.81
C VAL A 329 15.99 7.66 0.58
N GLU A 330 16.40 6.40 0.81
CA GLU A 330 16.93 5.93 2.09
C GLU A 330 18.41 5.56 1.98
N GLY A 331 19.20 6.02 2.94
CA GLY A 331 20.61 5.65 3.06
C GLY A 331 20.99 5.31 4.49
N MET A 332 22.17 4.74 4.69
CA MET A 332 22.65 4.27 5.98
C MET A 332 23.81 5.12 6.51
N CYS A 333 23.70 5.59 7.76
CA CYS A 333 24.81 6.08 8.55
C CYS A 333 25.36 4.93 9.40
N ALA A 334 26.48 4.36 9.01
CA ALA A 334 27.07 3.24 9.76
C ALA A 334 27.64 3.71 11.10
N VAL A 335 27.44 2.97 12.18
CA VAL A 335 27.98 3.28 13.52
C VAL A 335 29.50 3.50 13.49
N ARG A 336 30.23 2.74 12.66
CA ARG A 336 31.71 2.91 12.49
C ARG A 336 32.12 4.28 11.93
N LEU A 337 31.19 5.04 11.34
CA LEU A 337 31.42 6.40 10.81
C LEU A 337 30.89 7.47 11.76
N MET A 338 30.31 7.08 12.89
CA MET A 338 29.80 7.99 13.93
C MET A 338 30.85 8.23 14.98
N ASP A 339 31.88 9.01 14.63
CA ASP A 339 33.11 9.20 15.42
C ASP A 339 32.92 9.93 16.77
N SER A 340 31.70 10.38 17.08
CA SER A 340 31.45 11.20 18.28
C SER A 340 31.41 10.41 19.57
N ASP A 341 31.09 9.12 19.53
CA ASP A 341 30.93 8.27 20.70
C ASP A 341 30.96 6.78 20.34
N TYR A 342 30.95 5.91 21.37
CA TYR A 342 30.66 4.50 21.24
C TYR A 342 29.14 4.32 21.41
N TYR A 343 28.45 3.83 20.37
CA TYR A 343 26.99 3.71 20.36
C TYR A 343 26.52 2.30 20.69
N ILE A 344 25.64 2.20 21.67
CA ILE A 344 24.99 0.95 22.09
C ILE A 344 23.56 0.92 21.58
N PHE A 345 23.20 -0.15 20.86
CA PHE A 345 21.83 -0.36 20.41
C PHE A 345 20.95 -0.91 21.54
N ARG A 346 19.85 -0.22 21.80
CA ARG A 346 18.80 -0.64 22.73
C ARG A 346 17.60 -1.13 21.94
N GLU A 347 17.47 -2.44 21.86
CA GLU A 347 16.42 -3.09 21.09
C GLU A 347 15.01 -2.79 21.62
N ASP A 348 14.86 -2.70 22.95
CA ASP A 348 13.60 -2.38 23.63
C ASP A 348 13.04 -1.00 23.32
N LYS A 349 13.89 -0.06 22.87
CA LYS A 349 13.52 1.32 22.54
C LYS A 349 13.82 1.71 21.10
N TYR A 350 14.35 0.80 20.30
CA TYR A 350 14.79 1.09 18.92
C TYR A 350 15.65 2.35 18.83
N GLU A 351 16.65 2.47 19.73
CA GLU A 351 17.54 3.62 19.80
C GLU A 351 19.01 3.21 19.82
N LEU A 352 19.88 4.08 19.25
CA LEU A 352 21.32 4.05 19.47
C LEU A 352 21.66 5.11 20.50
N VAL A 353 22.35 4.72 21.59
CA VAL A 353 22.74 5.64 22.68
C VAL A 353 24.24 5.67 22.79
N GLY A 354 24.82 6.88 22.76
CA GLY A 354 26.24 7.10 23.01
C GLY A 354 26.59 6.87 24.48
N GLU A 355 27.58 6.00 24.72
CA GLU A 355 27.97 5.58 26.08
C GLU A 355 28.49 6.73 26.92
N ARG A 356 29.28 7.63 26.33
CA ARG A 356 29.93 8.76 27.02
C ARG A 356 29.04 10.01 27.04
N THR A 357 28.40 10.32 25.92
CA THR A 357 27.65 11.58 25.77
C THR A 357 26.18 11.45 26.16
N GLY A 358 25.64 10.23 26.23
CA GLY A 358 24.21 9.98 26.41
C GLY A 358 23.34 10.41 25.24
N ARG A 359 23.96 10.88 24.13
CA ARG A 359 23.20 11.28 22.93
C ARG A 359 22.51 10.07 22.32
N SER A 360 21.21 10.19 22.07
CA SER A 360 20.42 9.11 21.47
C SER A 360 19.94 9.47 20.08
N TYR A 361 19.82 8.45 19.23
CA TYR A 361 19.23 8.52 17.90
C TYR A 361 18.10 7.51 17.85
N ARG A 362 16.90 8.00 17.60
CA ARG A 362 15.65 7.21 17.61
C ARG A 362 14.98 7.28 16.25
N LEU A 363 14.16 6.30 16.01
CA LEU A 363 13.28 6.31 14.85
C LEU A 363 12.36 7.53 14.91
N GLY A 364 12.26 8.27 13.80
CA GLY A 364 11.51 9.53 13.73
C GLY A 364 12.31 10.80 14.03
N ASP A 365 13.54 10.70 14.59
CA ASP A 365 14.38 11.87 14.85
C ASP A 365 14.80 12.54 13.52
N HIS A 366 14.76 13.87 13.50
CA HIS A 366 15.29 14.67 12.41
C HIS A 366 16.79 14.77 12.51
N VAL A 367 17.47 14.52 11.41
CA VAL A 367 18.93 14.55 11.31
C VAL A 367 19.36 15.19 10.00
N ARG A 368 20.57 15.75 9.99
CA ARG A 368 21.21 16.23 8.77
C ARG A 368 22.34 15.29 8.38
N VAL A 369 22.38 14.94 7.12
CA VAL A 369 23.32 13.96 6.57
C VAL A 369 24.02 14.51 5.34
N ARG A 370 25.26 14.03 5.10
CA ARG A 370 26.01 14.24 3.85
C ARG A 370 26.13 12.93 3.10
N VAL A 371 25.97 12.94 1.80
CA VAL A 371 26.12 11.76 0.94
C VAL A 371 27.61 11.43 0.81
N LEU A 372 28.01 10.25 1.28
CA LEU A 372 29.39 9.77 1.16
C LEU A 372 29.59 8.95 -0.10
N ASN A 373 28.66 8.06 -0.38
CA ASN A 373 28.78 7.10 -1.47
C ASN A 373 27.41 6.60 -1.91
N ALA A 374 27.30 6.21 -3.19
CA ALA A 374 26.15 5.52 -3.72
C ALA A 374 26.63 4.43 -4.71
N ASP A 375 26.50 3.17 -4.30
CA ASP A 375 27.00 2.03 -5.07
C ASP A 375 25.86 1.27 -5.73
N LYS A 376 25.82 1.31 -7.07
CA LYS A 376 24.84 0.61 -7.90
C LYS A 376 24.95 -0.93 -7.82
N LEU A 377 26.14 -1.47 -7.53
CA LEU A 377 26.34 -2.92 -7.50
C LEU A 377 25.77 -3.51 -6.22
N THR A 378 26.04 -2.87 -5.11
CA THR A 378 25.49 -3.26 -3.79
C THR A 378 24.14 -2.67 -3.50
N ARG A 379 23.69 -1.67 -4.29
CA ARG A 379 22.45 -0.91 -4.10
C ARG A 379 22.37 -0.29 -2.73
N THR A 380 23.48 0.31 -2.29
CA THR A 380 23.61 0.97 -0.99
C THR A 380 23.96 2.43 -1.16
N ILE A 381 23.39 3.25 -0.28
CA ILE A 381 23.69 4.66 -0.16
C ILE A 381 24.25 4.86 1.25
N ASP A 382 25.46 5.39 1.32
CA ASP A 382 26.14 5.66 2.58
C ASP A 382 26.05 7.14 2.90
N PHE A 383 25.58 7.46 4.10
CA PHE A 383 25.49 8.80 4.64
C PHE A 383 26.46 9.02 5.79
N GLN A 384 26.96 10.23 5.91
CA GLN A 384 27.64 10.74 7.11
C GLN A 384 26.63 11.55 7.90
N LEU A 385 26.50 11.26 9.19
CA LEU A 385 25.71 12.06 10.10
C LEU A 385 26.45 13.35 10.43
N LEU A 386 25.83 14.51 10.20
CA LEU A 386 26.40 15.81 10.52
C LEU A 386 26.02 16.24 11.94
N ARG A 387 26.93 16.94 12.61
CA ARG A 387 26.66 17.55 13.93
C ARG A 387 26.05 18.94 13.72
N PRO A 388 25.25 19.43 14.67
CA PRO A 388 24.75 20.81 14.62
C PRO A 388 25.88 21.85 14.52
N GLU A 389 27.07 21.51 15.03
CA GLU A 389 28.28 22.36 14.99
C GLU A 389 28.98 22.36 13.63
N ASP A 390 28.72 21.36 12.77
CA ASP A 390 29.33 21.23 11.45
C ASP A 390 28.54 21.99 10.37
N SER A 391 27.37 22.57 10.70
CA SER A 391 26.47 23.25 9.78
C SER A 391 26.68 24.77 9.68
N GLU A 392 27.64 25.36 10.44
CA GLU A 392 27.96 26.79 10.43
C GLU A 392 29.37 27.13 9.85
N ALA A 393 30.00 26.19 9.10
CA ALA A 393 31.32 26.41 8.54
C ALA A 393 31.29 26.61 7.01
#